data_8b54bb23a6f396864ff80260d3263b92
#
_entry.id   8b54bb23a6f396864ff80260d3263b92
#
_cell.length_a   1.000
_cell.length_b   1.000
_cell.length_c   1.000
_cell.angle_alpha   90.00
_cell.angle_beta   90.00
_cell.angle_gamma   90.00
#
_symmetry.space_group_name_H-M   'P 1'
#
loop_
_entity.id
_entity.type
_entity.pdbx_description
1 polymer ?
#
loop_
_entity_poly.entity_id
_entity_poly.type
_entity_poly.pdbx_seq_one_letter_code
_entity_poly.pdbx_strand_id
1 'polypeptide(L)'
;DVRKALRHFCRIPISDKQVINDVDYRLCHDAAEIIANNFRSVNLRMAAGAVHHVESDTNIVFTDYTFQMLVEYISIGLFRYDVGKELLDERFASEDIPDEYRRMAQKAAEYFEASNGLKLPVPEINYIAILFMCAEAQNCVITQNSDTESISDDIIVYLSNLLAANLIDNDLLGDSMSSFMPGSLFRTKYGIEIDNPFLEDITQSYGSLYTVCFAVSKFYEKYAWSMPSEDEIAFIALQVGGALHRNPMTVRALLVCSGGFATGNIIAGKIENKIPDVHIMRILSSDKINEAFEHDCDLILSTIAFECDDIRFMQISPLVSFGDEKRIREKCFSLMTGQSAELSVFSNMI
;
A
#
# COMPACT_ATOMS: atom_id res chain seq x y z
N ASP A 1 -0.96 13.45 20.11
CA ASP A 1 -0.75 14.06 18.81
C ASP A 1 -2.11 14.26 18.15
N VAL A 2 -2.49 15.52 17.90
CA VAL A 2 -3.81 15.89 17.32
C VAL A 2 -3.98 15.26 15.95
N ARG A 3 -2.90 15.08 15.19
CA ARG A 3 -2.89 14.47 13.85
C ARG A 3 -3.28 12.98 13.89
N LYS A 4 -2.71 12.20 14.83
CA LYS A 4 -3.08 10.79 15.04
C LYS A 4 -4.52 10.63 15.49
N ALA A 5 -4.99 11.54 16.38
CA ALA A 5 -6.38 11.51 16.83
C ALA A 5 -7.35 11.82 15.68
N LEU A 6 -7.06 12.83 14.86
CA LEU A 6 -7.91 13.19 13.71
C LEU A 6 -7.98 12.08 12.66
N ARG A 7 -6.87 11.41 12.36
CA ARG A 7 -6.86 10.28 11.43
C ARG A 7 -7.64 9.08 11.96
N HIS A 8 -7.62 8.84 13.26
CA HIS A 8 -8.43 7.77 13.86
C HIS A 8 -9.93 8.03 13.70
N PHE A 9 -10.36 9.30 13.66
CA PHE A 9 -11.73 9.69 13.38
C PHE A 9 -12.06 9.70 11.88
N CYS A 10 -11.06 9.84 10.99
CA CYS A 10 -11.25 9.85 9.53
C CYS A 10 -11.24 8.44 8.88
N ARG A 11 -11.02 7.36 9.64
CA ARG A 11 -11.06 5.97 9.15
C ARG A 11 -12.50 5.48 8.90
N ILE A 12 -13.28 6.23 8.14
CA ILE A 12 -14.61 5.80 7.70
C ILE A 12 -14.48 5.33 6.24
N PRO A 13 -15.00 4.14 5.89
CA PRO A 13 -14.88 3.62 4.53
C PRO A 13 -15.48 4.58 3.50
N ILE A 14 -14.77 4.77 2.40
CA ILE A 14 -15.24 5.55 1.24
C ILE A 14 -16.39 4.76 0.57
N SER A 15 -17.57 4.72 1.20
CA SER A 15 -18.69 3.95 0.65
C SER A 15 -19.65 4.78 -0.20
N ASP A 16 -19.68 6.12 -0.06
CA ASP A 16 -20.58 6.95 -0.86
C ASP A 16 -19.98 8.34 -1.09
N LYS A 17 -19.51 8.59 -2.31
CA LYS A 17 -19.18 9.94 -2.79
C LYS A 17 -20.48 10.75 -2.95
N GLN A 18 -21.02 11.29 -1.88
CA GLN A 18 -22.01 12.35 -2.00
C GLN A 18 -21.30 13.68 -2.25
N VAL A 19 -21.57 14.27 -3.41
CA VAL A 19 -21.08 15.60 -3.80
C VAL A 19 -21.70 16.63 -2.85
N ILE A 20 -20.90 17.16 -1.93
CA ILE A 20 -21.27 18.36 -1.20
C ILE A 20 -21.02 19.53 -2.15
N ASN A 21 -22.04 20.35 -2.40
CA ASN A 21 -22.04 21.41 -3.40
C ASN A 21 -20.98 22.52 -3.24
N ASP A 22 -20.10 22.46 -2.23
CA ASP A 22 -19.07 23.48 -1.97
C ASP A 22 -17.70 22.90 -1.54
N VAL A 23 -17.52 21.58 -1.56
CA VAL A 23 -16.26 20.91 -1.23
C VAL A 23 -15.75 20.15 -2.47
N ASP A 24 -14.44 20.18 -2.67
CA ASP A 24 -13.78 19.49 -3.77
C ASP A 24 -14.18 18.02 -3.81
N TYR A 25 -14.59 17.53 -4.98
CA TYR A 25 -15.03 16.12 -5.19
C TYR A 25 -13.93 15.08 -4.94
N ARG A 26 -12.66 15.51 -4.88
CA ARG A 26 -11.49 14.65 -4.58
C ARG A 26 -11.32 14.43 -3.08
N LEU A 27 -12.01 15.19 -2.22
CA LEU A 27 -11.97 15.01 -0.79
C LEU A 27 -13.02 14.00 -0.33
N CYS A 28 -12.64 13.11 0.56
CA CYS A 28 -13.60 12.27 1.26
C CYS A 28 -14.54 13.17 2.09
N HIS A 29 -15.85 12.94 1.96
CA HIS A 29 -16.87 13.76 2.62
C HIS A 29 -16.66 13.85 4.14
N ASP A 30 -16.44 12.71 4.77
CA ASP A 30 -16.31 12.62 6.23
C ASP A 30 -15.03 13.31 6.72
N ALA A 31 -13.91 13.17 6.00
CA ALA A 31 -12.67 13.88 6.29
C ALA A 31 -12.85 15.40 6.14
N ALA A 32 -13.50 15.85 5.07
CA ALA A 32 -13.80 17.25 4.83
C ALA A 32 -14.71 17.85 5.92
N GLU A 33 -15.73 17.12 6.37
CA GLU A 33 -16.63 17.54 7.44
C GLU A 33 -15.89 17.64 8.78
N ILE A 34 -15.05 16.67 9.14
CA ILE A 34 -14.25 16.68 10.37
C ILE A 34 -13.28 17.87 10.35
N ILE A 35 -12.59 18.10 9.24
CA ILE A 35 -11.65 19.22 9.11
C ILE A 35 -12.40 20.55 9.18
N ALA A 36 -13.50 20.71 8.47
CA ALA A 36 -14.29 21.93 8.47
C ALA A 36 -14.84 22.28 9.84
N ASN A 37 -15.29 21.28 10.60
CA ASN A 37 -15.85 21.48 11.93
C ASN A 37 -14.79 21.77 13.00
N ASN A 38 -13.60 21.19 12.89
CA ASN A 38 -12.55 21.32 13.89
C ASN A 38 -11.50 22.40 13.57
N PHE A 39 -11.27 22.69 12.27
CA PHE A 39 -10.20 23.59 11.80
C PHE A 39 -10.68 24.78 10.98
N ARG A 40 -11.95 25.12 11.02
CA ARG A 40 -12.65 26.11 10.19
C ARG A 40 -12.73 25.73 8.71
N SER A 41 -13.94 25.75 8.15
CA SER A 41 -14.23 25.47 6.74
C SER A 41 -13.48 26.37 5.74
N VAL A 42 -13.12 27.58 6.18
CA VAL A 42 -12.28 28.50 5.37
C VAL A 42 -10.91 27.91 5.06
N ASN A 43 -10.26 27.29 6.04
CA ASN A 43 -8.92 26.71 5.84
C ASN A 43 -8.94 25.54 4.86
N LEU A 44 -9.99 24.71 4.91
CA LEU A 44 -10.16 23.61 3.96
C LEU A 44 -10.28 24.12 2.51
N ARG A 45 -11.14 25.10 2.26
CA ARG A 45 -11.30 25.68 0.92
C ARG A 45 -10.04 26.36 0.42
N MET A 46 -9.34 27.06 1.32
CA MET A 46 -8.09 27.72 0.98
C MET A 46 -6.98 26.71 0.64
N ALA A 47 -6.86 25.63 1.42
CA ALA A 47 -5.89 24.59 1.18
C ALA A 47 -6.17 23.89 -0.18
N ALA A 48 -7.42 23.48 -0.43
CA ALA A 48 -7.81 22.87 -1.70
C ALA A 48 -7.55 23.83 -2.89
N GLY A 49 -7.94 25.11 -2.76
CA GLY A 49 -7.70 26.10 -3.79
C GLY A 49 -6.22 26.36 -4.07
N ALA A 50 -5.36 26.32 -3.05
CA ALA A 50 -3.92 26.46 -3.21
C ALA A 50 -3.30 25.26 -3.93
N VAL A 51 -3.74 24.03 -3.61
CA VAL A 51 -3.27 22.81 -4.31
C VAL A 51 -3.70 22.86 -5.77
N HIS A 52 -4.96 23.20 -6.08
CA HIS A 52 -5.41 23.36 -7.47
C HIS A 52 -4.67 24.46 -8.22
N HIS A 53 -4.35 25.57 -7.53
CA HIS A 53 -3.55 26.63 -8.15
C HIS A 53 -2.17 26.13 -8.55
N VAL A 54 -1.52 25.33 -7.69
CA VAL A 54 -0.24 24.69 -7.98
C VAL A 54 -0.37 23.69 -9.14
N GLU A 55 -1.39 22.82 -9.14
CA GLU A 55 -1.66 21.87 -10.23
C GLU A 55 -1.81 22.60 -11.58
N SER A 56 -2.58 23.69 -11.58
CA SER A 56 -2.82 24.49 -12.79
C SER A 56 -1.56 25.20 -13.31
N ASP A 57 -0.73 25.73 -12.41
CA ASP A 57 0.47 26.50 -12.77
C ASP A 57 1.63 25.59 -13.21
N THR A 58 1.72 24.39 -12.63
CA THR A 58 2.79 23.42 -12.90
C THR A 58 2.42 22.34 -13.90
N ASN A 59 1.14 22.21 -14.26
CA ASN A 59 0.59 21.09 -15.04
C ASN A 59 0.84 19.72 -14.39
N ILE A 60 1.01 19.68 -13.07
CA ILE A 60 1.12 18.47 -12.27
C ILE A 60 -0.28 18.10 -11.78
N VAL A 61 -0.63 16.82 -11.78
CA VAL A 61 -1.89 16.33 -11.22
C VAL A 61 -1.56 15.33 -10.12
N PHE A 62 -1.88 15.68 -8.88
CA PHE A 62 -1.67 14.78 -7.75
C PHE A 62 -2.67 13.62 -7.77
N THR A 63 -2.30 12.46 -7.18
CA THR A 63 -3.26 11.41 -6.93
C THR A 63 -4.32 11.87 -5.93
N ASP A 64 -5.53 11.29 -5.96
CA ASP A 64 -6.60 11.70 -5.03
C ASP A 64 -6.17 11.54 -3.56
N TYR A 65 -5.41 10.48 -3.25
CA TYR A 65 -4.90 10.26 -1.89
C TYR A 65 -3.91 11.35 -1.45
N THR A 66 -2.97 11.72 -2.32
CA THR A 66 -1.99 12.75 -1.98
C THR A 66 -2.59 14.14 -2.05
N PHE A 67 -3.57 14.39 -2.91
CA PHE A 67 -4.36 15.62 -2.89
C PHE A 67 -5.08 15.79 -1.54
N GLN A 68 -5.78 14.74 -1.08
CA GLN A 68 -6.45 14.77 0.23
C GLN A 68 -5.44 14.99 1.36
N MET A 69 -4.32 14.26 1.38
CA MET A 69 -3.23 14.46 2.34
C MET A 69 -2.74 15.91 2.34
N LEU A 70 -2.44 16.49 1.17
CA LEU A 70 -2.00 17.88 1.06
C LEU A 70 -3.02 18.85 1.67
N VAL A 71 -4.29 18.72 1.31
CA VAL A 71 -5.36 19.59 1.80
C VAL A 71 -5.52 19.46 3.32
N GLU A 72 -5.48 18.26 3.86
CA GLU A 72 -5.57 18.01 5.30
C GLU A 72 -4.42 18.67 6.07
N TYR A 73 -3.18 18.37 5.68
CA TYR A 73 -2.01 18.89 6.38
C TYR A 73 -1.86 20.40 6.23
N ILE A 74 -2.15 20.98 5.06
CA ILE A 74 -2.15 22.42 4.85
C ILE A 74 -3.24 23.08 5.69
N SER A 75 -4.46 22.53 5.73
CA SER A 75 -5.57 23.07 6.56
C SER A 75 -5.21 23.11 8.04
N ILE A 76 -4.60 22.06 8.55
CA ILE A 76 -4.10 21.96 9.92
C ILE A 76 -2.98 22.99 10.16
N GLY A 77 -2.06 23.13 9.19
CA GLY A 77 -0.98 24.12 9.23
C GLY A 77 -1.50 25.55 9.32
N LEU A 78 -2.46 25.90 8.46
CA LEU A 78 -3.12 27.22 8.46
C LEU A 78 -3.84 27.49 9.78
N PHE A 79 -4.59 26.51 10.31
CA PHE A 79 -5.25 26.65 11.61
C PHE A 79 -4.25 26.85 12.74
N ARG A 80 -3.18 26.07 12.78
CA ARG A 80 -2.11 26.19 13.77
C ARG A 80 -1.48 27.58 13.73
N TYR A 81 -1.19 28.08 12.55
CA TYR A 81 -0.64 29.44 12.35
C TYR A 81 -1.61 30.52 12.83
N ASP A 82 -2.90 30.40 12.50
CA ASP A 82 -3.98 31.33 12.91
C ASP A 82 -4.10 31.48 14.44
N VAL A 83 -3.83 30.38 15.18
CA VAL A 83 -3.86 30.41 16.66
C VAL A 83 -2.49 30.74 17.27
N GLY A 84 -1.56 31.28 16.50
CA GLY A 84 -0.24 31.72 16.96
C GLY A 84 0.72 30.60 17.35
N LYS A 85 0.55 29.43 16.78
CA LYS A 85 1.45 28.27 16.98
C LYS A 85 2.38 28.12 15.78
N GLU A 86 3.49 28.83 15.82
CA GLU A 86 4.52 28.73 14.78
C GLU A 86 5.18 27.35 14.71
N LEU A 87 5.70 27.01 13.54
CA LEU A 87 6.46 25.78 13.33
C LEU A 87 7.88 25.97 13.85
N LEU A 88 8.18 25.34 14.98
CA LEU A 88 9.50 25.42 15.63
C LEU A 88 10.37 24.16 15.42
N ASP A 89 9.89 23.20 14.61
CA ASP A 89 10.60 21.95 14.40
C ASP A 89 11.72 22.12 13.38
N GLU A 90 12.96 21.93 13.82
CA GLU A 90 14.17 22.04 12.99
C GLU A 90 14.18 21.11 11.76
N ARG A 91 13.42 20.01 11.79
CA ARG A 91 13.27 19.10 10.63
C ARG A 91 12.69 19.81 9.40
N PHE A 92 11.92 20.89 9.60
CA PHE A 92 11.32 21.69 8.55
C PHE A 92 12.11 22.97 8.22
N ALA A 93 13.21 23.19 8.92
CA ALA A 93 14.12 24.29 8.63
C ALA A 93 15.18 23.95 7.56
N SER A 94 15.12 22.72 6.96
CA SER A 94 16.21 22.16 6.19
C SER A 94 16.48 22.91 4.87
N GLU A 95 17.78 23.07 4.58
CA GLU A 95 18.28 23.66 3.33
C GLU A 95 18.14 22.68 2.14
N ASP A 96 17.82 21.40 2.41
CA ASP A 96 17.80 20.30 1.44
C ASP A 96 16.49 20.17 0.63
N ILE A 97 15.64 21.18 0.63
CA ILE A 97 14.42 21.16 -0.19
C ILE A 97 14.78 21.54 -1.63
N PRO A 98 14.51 20.70 -2.64
CA PRO A 98 14.76 21.04 -4.03
C PRO A 98 13.98 22.28 -4.49
N ASP A 99 14.59 23.06 -5.39
CA ASP A 99 14.02 24.33 -5.87
C ASP A 99 12.64 24.21 -6.50
N GLU A 100 12.33 23.10 -7.12
CA GLU A 100 11.01 22.84 -7.71
C GLU A 100 9.90 22.82 -6.67
N TYR A 101 10.11 22.15 -5.53
CA TYR A 101 9.13 22.12 -4.45
C TYR A 101 9.03 23.44 -3.71
N ARG A 102 10.15 24.17 -3.59
CA ARG A 102 10.13 25.53 -3.08
C ARG A 102 9.28 26.44 -3.96
N ARG A 103 9.39 26.30 -5.29
CA ARG A 103 8.56 27.07 -6.24
C ARG A 103 7.09 26.70 -6.11
N MET A 104 6.74 25.40 -5.98
CA MET A 104 5.37 24.97 -5.76
C MET A 104 4.79 25.56 -4.46
N ALA A 105 5.55 25.50 -3.36
CA ALA A 105 5.14 26.06 -2.09
C ALA A 105 5.00 27.60 -2.13
N GLN A 106 5.87 28.26 -2.88
CA GLN A 106 5.76 29.71 -3.11
C GLN A 106 4.47 30.08 -3.86
N LYS A 107 4.08 29.29 -4.87
CA LYS A 107 2.80 29.45 -5.59
C LYS A 107 1.59 29.26 -4.67
N ALA A 108 1.64 28.28 -3.77
CA ALA A 108 0.60 28.11 -2.76
C ALA A 108 0.54 29.32 -1.81
N ALA A 109 1.69 29.85 -1.38
CA ALA A 109 1.76 31.05 -0.54
C ALA A 109 1.22 32.30 -1.24
N GLU A 110 1.53 32.50 -2.54
CA GLU A 110 0.99 33.58 -3.39
C GLU A 110 -0.54 33.49 -3.48
N TYR A 111 -1.09 32.27 -3.61
CA TYR A 111 -2.54 32.06 -3.60
C TYR A 111 -3.17 32.49 -2.27
N PHE A 112 -2.56 32.16 -1.12
CA PHE A 112 -3.05 32.56 0.19
C PHE A 112 -3.00 34.08 0.36
N GLU A 113 -1.93 34.72 -0.07
CA GLU A 113 -1.82 36.21 0.00
C GLU A 113 -2.88 36.88 -0.89
N ALA A 114 -3.07 36.36 -2.12
CA ALA A 114 -4.05 36.93 -3.05
C ALA A 114 -5.50 36.71 -2.60
N SER A 115 -5.81 35.53 -1.99
CA SER A 115 -7.18 35.15 -1.64
C SER A 115 -7.69 35.81 -0.35
N ASN A 116 -6.84 36.02 0.66
CA ASN A 116 -7.26 36.54 1.97
C ASN A 116 -6.22 37.42 2.68
N GLY A 117 -5.13 37.78 1.98
CA GLY A 117 -4.06 38.62 2.55
C GLY A 117 -3.13 37.89 3.51
N LEU A 118 -3.18 36.54 3.56
CA LEU A 118 -2.37 35.75 4.47
C LEU A 118 -0.93 35.62 3.95
N LYS A 119 0.02 36.19 4.69
CA LYS A 119 1.46 36.07 4.43
C LYS A 119 2.05 35.03 5.35
N LEU A 120 2.47 33.92 4.78
CA LEU A 120 3.14 32.85 5.52
C LEU A 120 4.63 33.16 5.68
N PRO A 121 5.23 32.91 6.86
CA PRO A 121 6.67 32.99 7.05
C PRO A 121 7.39 31.80 6.39
N VAL A 122 8.69 31.99 6.14
CA VAL A 122 9.53 31.01 5.45
C VAL A 122 9.41 29.58 6.01
N PRO A 123 9.40 29.34 7.35
CA PRO A 123 9.25 27.98 7.87
C PRO A 123 7.93 27.30 7.47
N GLU A 124 6.83 28.04 7.40
CA GLU A 124 5.54 27.50 6.96
C GLU A 124 5.55 27.20 5.46
N ILE A 125 6.20 28.03 4.64
CA ILE A 125 6.38 27.76 3.20
C ILE A 125 7.25 26.52 2.99
N ASN A 126 8.33 26.37 3.76
CA ASN A 126 9.17 25.18 3.73
C ASN A 126 8.39 23.91 4.12
N TYR A 127 7.51 24.01 5.12
CA TYR A 127 6.64 22.90 5.49
C TYR A 127 5.72 22.48 4.33
N ILE A 128 5.11 23.45 3.64
CA ILE A 128 4.29 23.19 2.46
C ILE A 128 5.14 22.56 1.35
N ALA A 129 6.38 23.01 1.14
CA ALA A 129 7.29 22.40 0.17
C ALA A 129 7.59 20.92 0.50
N ILE A 130 7.79 20.59 1.77
CA ILE A 130 7.97 19.21 2.24
C ILE A 130 6.70 18.38 2.01
N LEU A 131 5.51 18.95 2.20
CA LEU A 131 4.27 18.25 1.88
C LEU A 131 4.18 17.91 0.38
N PHE A 132 4.61 18.81 -0.50
CA PHE A 132 4.69 18.52 -1.94
C PHE A 132 5.74 17.43 -2.26
N MET A 133 6.88 17.38 -1.56
CA MET A 133 7.84 16.28 -1.69
C MET A 133 7.24 14.92 -1.28
N CYS A 134 6.29 14.93 -0.35
CA CYS A 134 5.57 13.75 0.13
C CYS A 134 4.43 13.30 -0.80
N ALA A 135 4.08 14.11 -1.80
CA ALA A 135 2.96 13.85 -2.69
C ALA A 135 3.38 13.02 -3.92
N GLU A 136 2.45 12.24 -4.42
CA GLU A 136 2.56 11.47 -5.66
C GLU A 136 1.72 12.14 -6.74
N ALA A 137 2.27 12.22 -7.96
CA ALA A 137 1.57 12.76 -9.11
C ALA A 137 1.15 11.66 -10.09
N GLN A 138 -0.01 11.85 -10.74
CA GLN A 138 -0.55 10.91 -11.72
C GLN A 138 0.15 10.99 -13.08
N ASN A 139 0.65 12.16 -13.45
CA ASN A 139 1.07 12.48 -14.81
C ASN A 139 2.56 12.74 -14.97
N CYS A 140 3.31 12.73 -13.89
CA CYS A 140 4.77 12.90 -13.94
C CYS A 140 5.41 12.31 -12.68
N VAL A 141 6.68 11.96 -12.80
CA VAL A 141 7.56 11.73 -11.65
C VAL A 141 8.17 13.08 -11.29
N ILE A 142 7.78 13.64 -10.14
CA ILE A 142 8.16 15.01 -9.75
C ILE A 142 9.67 15.08 -9.42
N THR A 143 10.27 14.00 -8.98
CA THR A 143 11.72 13.88 -8.75
C THR A 143 12.25 12.60 -9.33
N GLN A 144 12.92 12.70 -10.46
CA GLN A 144 13.90 11.70 -10.88
C GLN A 144 15.25 12.09 -10.25
N ASN A 145 15.46 11.73 -9.00
CA ASN A 145 16.81 11.66 -8.47
C ASN A 145 17.33 10.25 -8.79
N SER A 146 18.52 10.16 -9.38
CA SER A 146 19.17 8.87 -9.69
C SER A 146 19.16 7.90 -8.51
N ASP A 147 19.16 8.43 -7.28
CA ASP A 147 19.14 7.65 -6.05
C ASP A 147 17.74 7.03 -5.76
N THR A 148 16.64 7.71 -6.09
CA THR A 148 15.29 7.21 -5.85
C THR A 148 14.83 6.20 -6.90
N GLU A 149 15.26 6.35 -8.16
CA GLU A 149 15.07 5.32 -9.20
C GLU A 149 15.80 4.03 -8.81
N SER A 150 17.07 4.16 -8.42
CA SER A 150 17.87 3.03 -7.94
C SER A 150 17.23 2.30 -6.76
N ILE A 151 16.55 3.01 -5.85
CA ILE A 151 15.86 2.39 -4.70
C ILE A 151 14.64 1.57 -5.16
N SER A 152 13.85 2.08 -6.09
CA SER A 152 12.69 1.37 -6.64
C SER A 152 13.11 0.07 -7.30
N ASP A 153 14.16 0.11 -8.11
CA ASP A 153 14.73 -1.06 -8.77
C ASP A 153 15.30 -2.06 -7.75
N ASP A 154 16.06 -1.58 -6.76
CA ASP A 154 16.61 -2.42 -5.70
C ASP A 154 15.50 -3.14 -4.92
N ILE A 155 14.39 -2.47 -4.63
CA ILE A 155 13.22 -3.05 -3.97
C ILE A 155 12.55 -4.10 -4.85
N ILE A 156 12.34 -3.81 -6.14
CA ILE A 156 11.75 -4.76 -7.10
C ILE A 156 12.62 -6.01 -7.23
N VAL A 157 13.92 -5.84 -7.40
CA VAL A 157 14.88 -6.96 -7.45
C VAL A 157 14.84 -7.77 -6.16
N TYR A 158 14.80 -7.10 -5.01
CA TYR A 158 14.74 -7.76 -3.72
C TYR A 158 13.45 -8.56 -3.53
N LEU A 159 12.29 -7.98 -3.83
CA LEU A 159 11.00 -8.66 -3.77
C LEU A 159 10.89 -9.78 -4.80
N SER A 160 11.46 -9.59 -6.00
CA SER A 160 11.54 -10.62 -7.05
C SER A 160 12.26 -11.88 -6.54
N ASN A 161 13.38 -11.68 -5.83
CA ASN A 161 14.13 -12.77 -5.23
C ASN A 161 13.39 -13.43 -4.06
N LEU A 162 12.76 -12.64 -3.18
CA LEU A 162 12.00 -13.18 -2.03
C LEU A 162 10.77 -13.97 -2.46
N LEU A 163 10.09 -13.51 -3.49
CA LEU A 163 8.87 -14.14 -4.01
C LEU A 163 9.16 -15.22 -5.05
N ALA A 164 10.43 -15.40 -5.43
CA ALA A 164 10.85 -16.23 -6.56
C ALA A 164 10.02 -15.93 -7.85
N ALA A 165 9.64 -14.65 -8.04
CA ALA A 165 8.79 -14.17 -9.11
C ALA A 165 9.56 -13.20 -10.01
N ASN A 166 9.30 -13.24 -11.31
CA ASN A 166 9.86 -12.25 -12.22
C ASN A 166 9.05 -10.95 -12.15
N LEU A 167 9.44 -10.05 -11.25
CA LEU A 167 8.88 -8.71 -11.13
C LEU A 167 9.68 -7.67 -11.93
N ILE A 168 10.93 -7.99 -12.31
CA ILE A 168 11.87 -7.06 -12.94
C ILE A 168 11.40 -6.64 -14.33
N ASP A 169 10.87 -7.57 -15.11
CA ASP A 169 10.40 -7.32 -16.48
C ASP A 169 8.94 -6.77 -16.50
N ASN A 170 8.44 -6.24 -15.39
CA ASN A 170 7.10 -5.67 -15.30
C ASN A 170 7.17 -4.15 -15.33
N ASP A 171 7.12 -3.56 -16.53
CA ASP A 171 7.21 -2.11 -16.75
C ASP A 171 6.17 -1.34 -15.90
N LEU A 172 4.95 -1.86 -15.77
CA LEU A 172 3.90 -1.21 -15.00
C LEU A 172 4.20 -1.17 -13.48
N LEU A 173 4.88 -2.20 -12.97
CA LEU A 173 5.36 -2.19 -11.58
C LEU A 173 6.52 -1.22 -11.42
N GLY A 174 7.45 -1.21 -12.37
CA GLY A 174 8.57 -0.28 -12.41
C GLY A 174 8.10 1.18 -12.36
N ASP A 175 7.21 1.55 -13.28
CA ASP A 175 6.63 2.90 -13.37
C ASP A 175 5.89 3.29 -12.08
N SER A 176 5.07 2.38 -11.56
CA SER A 176 4.26 2.59 -10.37
C SER A 176 5.13 2.74 -9.11
N MET A 177 6.13 1.89 -8.93
CA MET A 177 7.08 1.98 -7.81
C MET A 177 7.95 3.23 -7.90
N SER A 178 8.41 3.61 -9.09
CA SER A 178 9.21 4.82 -9.32
C SER A 178 8.42 6.10 -9.01
N SER A 179 7.11 6.10 -9.25
CA SER A 179 6.22 7.21 -8.88
C SER A 179 5.94 7.26 -7.37
N PHE A 180 5.73 6.11 -6.74
CA PHE A 180 5.31 6.00 -5.34
C PHE A 180 6.47 6.18 -4.35
N MET A 181 7.61 5.53 -4.59
CA MET A 181 8.70 5.41 -3.61
C MET A 181 9.28 6.74 -3.13
N PRO A 182 9.54 7.75 -4.00
CA PRO A 182 10.06 9.03 -3.53
C PRO A 182 9.18 9.68 -2.46
N GLY A 183 7.88 9.80 -2.74
CA GLY A 183 6.92 10.35 -1.79
C GLY A 183 6.82 9.54 -0.49
N SER A 184 6.82 8.21 -0.60
CA SER A 184 6.77 7.29 0.54
C SER A 184 7.98 7.42 1.46
N LEU A 185 9.18 7.54 0.91
CA LEU A 185 10.41 7.76 1.69
C LEU A 185 10.38 9.12 2.40
N PHE A 186 9.93 10.18 1.72
CA PHE A 186 9.81 11.50 2.34
C PHE A 186 8.74 11.53 3.42
N ARG A 187 7.57 10.91 3.19
CA ARG A 187 6.53 10.78 4.22
C ARG A 187 7.09 10.10 5.48
N THR A 188 7.78 8.99 5.29
CA THR A 188 8.42 8.26 6.39
C THR A 188 9.47 9.12 7.11
N LYS A 189 10.34 9.82 6.38
CA LYS A 189 11.38 10.69 6.92
C LYS A 189 10.82 11.84 7.76
N TYR A 190 9.75 12.48 7.28
CA TYR A 190 9.18 13.66 7.94
C TYR A 190 8.02 13.34 8.88
N GLY A 191 7.63 12.06 8.99
CA GLY A 191 6.51 11.62 9.82
C GLY A 191 5.17 12.14 9.30
N ILE A 192 5.04 12.30 7.99
CA ILE A 192 3.79 12.56 7.29
C ILE A 192 3.15 11.20 7.01
N GLU A 193 1.91 11.03 7.39
CA GLU A 193 1.23 9.75 7.21
C GLU A 193 0.20 9.87 6.09
N ILE A 194 -0.08 8.79 5.43
CA ILE A 194 -1.12 8.62 4.42
C ILE A 194 -1.98 7.42 4.83
N ASP A 195 -3.28 7.47 4.64
CA ASP A 195 -4.15 6.34 4.96
C ASP A 195 -4.37 5.47 3.74
N ASN A 196 -4.27 4.15 3.91
CA ASN A 196 -4.64 3.18 2.90
C ASN A 196 -6.03 2.61 3.22
N PRO A 197 -7.07 2.96 2.44
CA PRO A 197 -8.43 2.51 2.72
C PRO A 197 -8.60 0.99 2.56
N PHE A 198 -7.64 0.32 1.92
CA PHE A 198 -7.66 -1.12 1.67
C PHE A 198 -6.76 -1.91 2.64
N LEU A 199 -6.17 -1.27 3.67
CA LEU A 199 -5.24 -1.93 4.59
C LEU A 199 -5.85 -3.20 5.20
N GLU A 200 -7.09 -3.13 5.68
CA GLU A 200 -7.78 -4.28 6.28
C GLU A 200 -8.02 -5.39 5.25
N ASP A 201 -8.50 -5.05 4.06
CA ASP A 201 -8.74 -6.01 2.98
C ASP A 201 -7.44 -6.66 2.50
N ILE A 202 -6.34 -5.89 2.41
CA ILE A 202 -5.03 -6.37 2.01
C ILE A 202 -4.49 -7.35 3.06
N THR A 203 -4.54 -7.00 4.33
CA THR A 203 -4.05 -7.84 5.42
C THR A 203 -4.85 -9.14 5.55
N GLN A 204 -6.16 -9.10 5.29
CA GLN A 204 -7.01 -10.28 5.31
C GLN A 204 -6.86 -11.16 4.07
N SER A 205 -6.84 -10.56 2.88
CA SER A 205 -6.87 -11.29 1.60
C SER A 205 -5.47 -11.65 1.08
N TYR A 206 -4.48 -10.80 1.34
CA TYR A 206 -3.11 -10.92 0.85
C TYR A 206 -2.08 -10.92 2.00
N GLY A 207 -2.46 -11.41 3.18
CA GLY A 207 -1.65 -11.33 4.40
C GLY A 207 -0.22 -11.87 4.24
N SER A 208 -0.03 -12.94 3.47
CA SER A 208 1.30 -13.50 3.17
C SER A 208 2.14 -12.53 2.34
N LEU A 209 1.58 -11.95 1.27
CA LEU A 209 2.26 -10.97 0.44
C LEU A 209 2.58 -9.69 1.23
N TYR A 210 1.60 -9.21 1.99
CA TYR A 210 1.77 -8.06 2.88
C TYR A 210 2.94 -8.29 3.87
N THR A 211 3.02 -9.48 4.48
CA THR A 211 4.12 -9.86 5.38
C THR A 211 5.47 -9.85 4.66
N VAL A 212 5.56 -10.34 3.40
CA VAL A 212 6.80 -10.27 2.61
C VAL A 212 7.18 -8.83 2.33
N CYS A 213 6.20 -7.98 2.00
CA CYS A 213 6.47 -6.57 1.71
C CYS A 213 7.05 -5.81 2.91
N PHE A 214 6.83 -6.26 4.15
CA PHE A 214 7.52 -5.71 5.32
C PHE A 214 9.05 -5.81 5.25
N ALA A 215 9.59 -6.79 4.55
CA ALA A 215 11.03 -6.92 4.36
C ALA A 215 11.66 -5.74 3.60
N VAL A 216 10.84 -4.91 2.94
CA VAL A 216 11.25 -3.65 2.30
C VAL A 216 11.64 -2.58 3.31
N SER A 217 11.22 -2.70 4.57
CA SER A 217 11.52 -1.74 5.64
C SER A 217 13.00 -1.43 5.81
N LYS A 218 13.89 -2.39 5.51
CA LYS A 218 15.34 -2.16 5.53
C LYS A 218 15.82 -1.05 4.57
N PHE A 219 15.09 -0.82 3.46
CA PHE A 219 15.40 0.27 2.54
C PHE A 219 14.98 1.61 3.15
N TYR A 220 13.85 1.64 3.85
CA TYR A 220 13.39 2.83 4.58
C TYR A 220 14.35 3.21 5.72
N GLU A 221 14.83 2.24 6.49
CA GLU A 221 15.84 2.49 7.53
C GLU A 221 17.11 3.15 6.95
N LYS A 222 17.54 2.69 5.77
CA LYS A 222 18.75 3.20 5.11
C LYS A 222 18.57 4.63 4.59
N TYR A 223 17.40 4.97 4.02
CA TYR A 223 17.20 6.23 3.30
C TYR A 223 16.34 7.25 4.05
N ALA A 224 15.39 6.81 4.87
CA ALA A 224 14.51 7.66 5.65
C ALA A 224 14.83 7.65 7.15
N TRP A 225 15.73 6.76 7.60
CA TRP A 225 16.12 6.56 9.00
C TRP A 225 14.93 6.31 9.94
N SER A 226 13.87 5.75 9.39
CA SER A 226 12.65 5.42 10.10
C SER A 226 11.95 4.23 9.44
N MET A 227 11.04 3.60 10.16
CA MET A 227 10.21 2.51 9.63
C MET A 227 9.00 3.10 8.90
N PRO A 228 8.62 2.51 7.75
CA PRO A 228 7.37 2.89 7.08
C PRO A 228 6.15 2.50 7.92
N SER A 229 5.04 3.20 7.71
CA SER A 229 3.76 2.81 8.31
C SER A 229 3.20 1.52 7.67
N GLU A 230 2.24 0.90 8.33
CA GLU A 230 1.50 -0.24 7.78
C GLU A 230 0.79 0.12 6.47
N ASP A 231 0.29 1.34 6.36
CA ASP A 231 -0.35 1.87 5.17
C ASP A 231 0.60 1.96 3.98
N GLU A 232 1.84 2.43 4.20
CA GLU A 232 2.88 2.48 3.16
C GLU A 232 3.23 1.08 2.65
N ILE A 233 3.38 0.12 3.56
CA ILE A 233 3.64 -1.28 3.18
C ILE A 233 2.44 -1.88 2.42
N ALA A 234 1.22 -1.53 2.80
CA ALA A 234 0.02 -1.99 2.11
C ALA A 234 -0.07 -1.44 0.67
N PHE A 235 0.33 -0.19 0.43
CA PHE A 235 0.44 0.34 -0.92
C PHE A 235 1.47 -0.41 -1.77
N ILE A 236 2.62 -0.77 -1.21
CA ILE A 236 3.62 -1.61 -1.89
C ILE A 236 3.02 -3.00 -2.19
N ALA A 237 2.35 -3.61 -1.22
CA ALA A 237 1.71 -4.92 -1.39
C ALA A 237 0.63 -4.90 -2.49
N LEU A 238 -0.13 -3.82 -2.63
CA LEU A 238 -1.09 -3.65 -3.74
C LEU A 238 -0.41 -3.63 -5.10
N GLN A 239 0.68 -2.88 -5.23
CA GLN A 239 1.42 -2.75 -6.50
C GLN A 239 2.04 -4.10 -6.89
N VAL A 240 2.72 -4.76 -5.96
CA VAL A 240 3.32 -6.08 -6.16
C VAL A 240 2.25 -7.14 -6.43
N GLY A 241 1.14 -7.12 -5.68
CA GLY A 241 0.00 -8.00 -5.92
C GLY A 241 -0.59 -7.83 -7.31
N GLY A 242 -0.75 -6.59 -7.77
CA GLY A 242 -1.18 -6.29 -9.13
C GLY A 242 -0.22 -6.81 -10.21
N ALA A 243 1.09 -6.78 -9.96
CA ALA A 243 2.09 -7.33 -10.86
C ALA A 243 2.05 -8.88 -10.89
N LEU A 244 1.90 -9.51 -9.73
CA LEU A 244 1.78 -10.97 -9.60
C LEU A 244 0.50 -11.50 -10.26
N HIS A 245 -0.63 -10.80 -10.17
CA HIS A 245 -1.87 -11.18 -10.85
C HIS A 245 -1.77 -11.12 -12.38
N ARG A 246 -0.93 -10.27 -12.92
CA ARG A 246 -0.67 -10.21 -14.37
C ARG A 246 0.30 -11.28 -14.85
N ASN A 247 1.16 -11.76 -13.95
CA ASN A 247 2.04 -12.92 -14.11
C ASN A 247 1.80 -13.89 -12.95
N PRO A 248 0.69 -14.63 -12.93
CA PRO A 248 0.33 -15.43 -11.77
C PRO A 248 1.38 -16.51 -11.54
N MET A 249 2.14 -16.37 -10.47
CA MET A 249 2.79 -17.51 -9.84
C MET A 249 1.70 -18.30 -9.14
N THR A 250 1.01 -19.13 -9.88
CA THR A 250 0.05 -20.05 -9.29
C THR A 250 0.75 -21.29 -8.81
N VAL A 251 0.57 -21.63 -7.55
CA VAL A 251 0.95 -22.95 -7.01
C VAL A 251 0.06 -24.00 -7.70
N ARG A 252 0.69 -24.83 -8.50
CA ARG A 252 0.00 -25.90 -9.25
C ARG A 252 -0.34 -27.01 -8.28
N ALA A 253 -1.63 -27.15 -7.96
CA ALA A 253 -2.09 -28.12 -6.98
C ALA A 253 -2.89 -29.25 -7.63
N LEU A 254 -2.78 -30.44 -7.06
CA LEU A 254 -3.69 -31.57 -7.29
C LEU A 254 -4.64 -31.68 -6.10
N LEU A 255 -5.89 -32.01 -6.37
CA LEU A 255 -6.89 -32.30 -5.34
C LEU A 255 -7.29 -33.77 -5.36
N VAL A 256 -7.07 -34.46 -4.25
CA VAL A 256 -7.53 -35.85 -4.05
C VAL A 256 -8.79 -35.84 -3.17
N CYS A 257 -9.89 -36.37 -3.69
CA CYS A 257 -11.19 -36.30 -3.00
C CYS A 257 -11.95 -37.64 -3.09
N SER A 258 -12.44 -38.11 -1.92
CA SER A 258 -13.27 -39.32 -1.84
C SER A 258 -14.69 -39.15 -2.34
N GLY A 259 -15.18 -37.89 -2.41
CA GLY A 259 -16.55 -37.56 -2.81
C GLY A 259 -16.80 -37.56 -4.33
N GLY A 260 -15.82 -38.00 -5.13
CA GLY A 260 -15.91 -37.99 -6.57
C GLY A 260 -15.76 -36.61 -7.22
N PHE A 261 -15.89 -36.59 -8.56
CA PHE A 261 -15.58 -35.43 -9.38
C PHE A 261 -16.46 -34.18 -9.05
N ALA A 262 -17.75 -34.38 -8.76
CA ALA A 262 -18.67 -33.28 -8.45
C ALA A 262 -18.30 -32.59 -7.13
N THR A 263 -18.02 -33.34 -6.08
CA THR A 263 -17.58 -32.78 -4.78
C THR A 263 -16.20 -32.14 -4.91
N GLY A 264 -15.30 -32.77 -5.66
CA GLY A 264 -13.98 -32.22 -5.96
C GLY A 264 -14.03 -30.87 -6.63
N ASN A 265 -14.91 -30.65 -7.62
CA ASN A 265 -15.09 -29.37 -8.27
C ASN A 265 -15.58 -28.27 -7.31
N ILE A 266 -16.47 -28.59 -6.38
CA ILE A 266 -16.95 -27.62 -5.38
C ILE A 266 -15.78 -27.22 -4.45
N ILE A 267 -14.97 -28.19 -4.01
CA ILE A 267 -13.81 -27.93 -3.15
C ILE A 267 -12.76 -27.11 -3.91
N ALA A 268 -12.45 -27.48 -5.15
CA ALA A 268 -11.51 -26.77 -6.01
C ALA A 268 -11.94 -25.32 -6.22
N GLY A 269 -13.20 -25.08 -6.61
CA GLY A 269 -13.73 -23.74 -6.78
C GLY A 269 -13.71 -22.91 -5.49
N LYS A 270 -13.95 -23.55 -4.33
CA LYS A 270 -13.86 -22.86 -3.03
C LYS A 270 -12.42 -22.46 -2.70
N ILE A 271 -11.45 -23.33 -2.99
CA ILE A 271 -10.02 -23.07 -2.76
C ILE A 271 -9.56 -21.93 -3.68
N GLU A 272 -9.79 -22.05 -4.98
CA GLU A 272 -9.36 -21.05 -5.98
C GLU A 272 -10.00 -19.68 -5.76
N ASN A 273 -11.27 -19.63 -5.36
CA ASN A 273 -11.94 -18.37 -5.03
C ASN A 273 -11.38 -17.68 -3.76
N LYS A 274 -10.97 -18.48 -2.77
CA LYS A 274 -10.48 -17.93 -1.51
C LYS A 274 -8.97 -17.77 -1.46
N ILE A 275 -8.25 -18.54 -2.27
CA ILE A 275 -6.79 -18.55 -2.35
C ILE A 275 -6.41 -18.45 -3.82
N PRO A 276 -6.41 -17.24 -4.40
CA PRO A 276 -6.13 -17.03 -5.83
C PRO A 276 -4.75 -17.53 -6.28
N ASP A 277 -3.83 -17.69 -5.33
CA ASP A 277 -2.48 -18.19 -5.58
C ASP A 277 -2.42 -19.69 -5.86
N VAL A 278 -3.55 -20.41 -5.74
CA VAL A 278 -3.65 -21.85 -5.99
C VAL A 278 -4.45 -22.12 -7.25
N HIS A 279 -3.89 -22.89 -8.16
CA HIS A 279 -4.61 -23.45 -9.31
C HIS A 279 -4.72 -24.96 -9.21
N ILE A 280 -5.95 -25.47 -9.16
CA ILE A 280 -6.21 -26.91 -9.12
C ILE A 280 -6.13 -27.48 -10.54
N MET A 281 -4.96 -28.03 -10.90
CA MET A 281 -4.71 -28.61 -12.22
C MET A 281 -5.57 -29.82 -12.51
N ARG A 282 -5.80 -30.67 -11.50
CA ARG A 282 -6.52 -31.93 -11.64
C ARG A 282 -7.16 -32.36 -10.32
N ILE A 283 -8.32 -33.03 -10.47
CA ILE A 283 -9.01 -33.68 -9.36
C ILE A 283 -8.88 -35.17 -9.55
N LEU A 284 -8.38 -35.86 -8.54
CA LEU A 284 -8.18 -37.30 -8.53
C LEU A 284 -9.11 -37.96 -7.50
N SER A 285 -9.55 -39.16 -7.80
CA SER A 285 -10.28 -40.00 -6.84
C SER A 285 -9.31 -40.61 -5.81
N SER A 286 -9.84 -41.05 -4.67
CA SER A 286 -9.05 -41.57 -3.54
C SER A 286 -8.22 -42.82 -3.90
N ASP A 287 -8.70 -43.64 -4.81
CA ASP A 287 -7.99 -44.83 -5.31
C ASP A 287 -6.75 -44.48 -6.15
N LYS A 288 -6.68 -43.23 -6.62
CA LYS A 288 -5.58 -42.69 -7.43
C LYS A 288 -4.59 -41.83 -6.65
N ILE A 289 -4.63 -41.86 -5.31
CA ILE A 289 -3.75 -41.02 -4.49
C ILE A 289 -2.26 -41.26 -4.81
N ASN A 290 -1.87 -42.49 -5.11
CA ASN A 290 -0.48 -42.81 -5.48
C ASN A 290 -0.09 -42.15 -6.81
N GLU A 291 -1.00 -42.05 -7.77
CA GLU A 291 -0.76 -41.33 -9.03
C GLU A 291 -0.47 -39.83 -8.80
N ALA A 292 -1.03 -39.22 -7.72
CA ALA A 292 -0.80 -37.84 -7.42
C ALA A 292 0.68 -37.49 -7.18
N PHE A 293 1.44 -38.44 -6.61
CA PHE A 293 2.87 -38.25 -6.32
C PHE A 293 3.76 -38.36 -7.56
N GLU A 294 3.25 -38.98 -8.64
CA GLU A 294 3.94 -39.10 -9.93
C GLU A 294 3.78 -37.85 -10.81
N HIS A 295 2.81 -37.00 -10.50
CA HIS A 295 2.58 -35.79 -11.25
C HIS A 295 3.54 -34.66 -10.90
N ASP A 296 3.92 -33.88 -11.89
CA ASP A 296 4.64 -32.62 -11.72
C ASP A 296 3.69 -31.54 -11.20
N CYS A 297 3.64 -31.37 -9.88
CA CYS A 297 2.84 -30.38 -9.17
C CYS A 297 3.58 -29.86 -7.94
N ASP A 298 3.18 -28.69 -7.47
CA ASP A 298 3.82 -28.01 -6.36
C ASP A 298 3.15 -28.35 -5.01
N LEU A 299 1.86 -28.76 -5.03
CA LEU A 299 1.06 -29.05 -3.86
C LEU A 299 0.06 -30.21 -4.14
N ILE A 300 -0.12 -31.08 -3.17
CA ILE A 300 -1.12 -32.16 -3.21
C ILE A 300 -2.07 -31.94 -2.03
N LEU A 301 -3.30 -31.52 -2.31
CA LEU A 301 -4.36 -31.34 -1.32
C LEU A 301 -5.22 -32.63 -1.27
N SER A 302 -5.47 -33.15 -0.09
CA SER A 302 -6.27 -34.36 0.07
C SER A 302 -7.33 -34.22 1.15
N THR A 303 -8.56 -34.64 0.82
CA THR A 303 -9.65 -34.72 1.81
C THR A 303 -9.63 -36.04 2.59
N ILE A 304 -8.74 -36.97 2.25
CA ILE A 304 -8.54 -38.21 2.96
C ILE A 304 -7.20 -38.24 3.67
N ALA A 305 -7.15 -38.93 4.80
CA ALA A 305 -5.90 -39.19 5.50
C ALA A 305 -5.02 -40.13 4.69
N PHE A 306 -3.77 -39.79 4.55
CA PHE A 306 -2.76 -40.62 3.91
C PHE A 306 -1.41 -40.36 4.58
N GLU A 307 -0.75 -41.44 5.02
CA GLU A 307 0.57 -41.35 5.63
C GLU A 307 1.64 -41.36 4.54
N CYS A 308 2.31 -40.23 4.36
CA CYS A 308 3.44 -40.09 3.45
C CYS A 308 4.41 -39.01 3.96
N ASP A 309 5.67 -39.12 3.54
CA ASP A 309 6.72 -38.16 3.85
C ASP A 309 6.91 -37.08 2.75
N ASP A 310 6.00 -37.05 1.75
CA ASP A 310 6.09 -36.08 0.67
C ASP A 310 5.73 -34.66 1.18
N ILE A 311 6.68 -33.76 1.08
CA ILE A 311 6.55 -32.39 1.53
C ILE A 311 5.44 -31.61 0.81
N ARG A 312 5.04 -32.03 -0.40
CA ARG A 312 3.96 -31.45 -1.18
C ARG A 312 2.57 -31.82 -0.64
N PHE A 313 2.46 -32.89 0.14
CA PHE A 313 1.18 -33.39 0.62
C PHE A 313 0.64 -32.56 1.80
N MET A 314 -0.67 -32.25 1.73
CA MET A 314 -1.40 -31.61 2.82
C MET A 314 -2.82 -32.16 2.91
N GLN A 315 -3.17 -32.70 4.06
CA GLN A 315 -4.55 -33.08 4.36
C GLN A 315 -5.40 -31.84 4.71
N ILE A 316 -6.57 -31.75 4.08
CA ILE A 316 -7.57 -30.70 4.32
C ILE A 316 -8.93 -31.31 4.69
N SER A 317 -9.79 -30.54 5.32
CA SER A 317 -11.18 -30.96 5.56
C SER A 317 -12.01 -30.89 4.27
N PRO A 318 -13.04 -31.74 4.09
CA PRO A 318 -13.88 -31.74 2.90
C PRO A 318 -14.62 -30.40 2.66
N LEU A 319 -14.83 -29.60 3.70
CA LEU A 319 -15.48 -28.29 3.62
C LEU A 319 -14.50 -27.14 3.56
N VAL A 320 -13.20 -27.41 3.56
CA VAL A 320 -12.13 -26.39 3.61
C VAL A 320 -12.40 -25.39 4.73
N SER A 321 -11.99 -25.73 5.93
CA SER A 321 -12.15 -24.89 7.12
C SER A 321 -11.25 -23.64 7.04
N PHE A 322 -11.51 -22.64 7.87
CA PHE A 322 -10.63 -21.47 8.01
C PHE A 322 -9.18 -21.87 8.37
N GLY A 323 -9.01 -22.90 9.21
CA GLY A 323 -7.69 -23.43 9.54
C GLY A 323 -6.98 -24.06 8.32
N ASP A 324 -7.73 -24.71 7.41
CA ASP A 324 -7.18 -25.24 6.17
C ASP A 324 -6.77 -24.10 5.22
N GLU A 325 -7.60 -23.07 5.08
CA GLU A 325 -7.28 -21.91 4.27
C GLU A 325 -5.98 -21.24 4.72
N LYS A 326 -5.81 -21.06 6.03
CA LYS A 326 -4.58 -20.51 6.61
C LYS A 326 -3.37 -21.39 6.29
N ARG A 327 -3.45 -22.71 6.51
CA ARG A 327 -2.35 -23.65 6.24
C ARG A 327 -1.99 -23.71 4.76
N ILE A 328 -2.99 -23.67 3.87
CA ILE A 328 -2.74 -23.64 2.41
C ILE A 328 -2.00 -22.36 2.03
N ARG A 329 -2.41 -21.18 2.54
CA ARG A 329 -1.72 -19.92 2.29
C ARG A 329 -0.28 -19.93 2.78
N GLU A 330 -0.04 -20.43 4.00
CA GLU A 330 1.31 -20.57 4.57
C GLU A 330 2.19 -21.50 3.72
N LYS A 331 1.61 -22.57 3.20
CA LYS A 331 2.32 -23.51 2.34
C LYS A 331 2.62 -22.91 0.96
N CYS A 332 1.67 -22.22 0.35
CA CYS A 332 1.88 -21.49 -0.90
C CYS A 332 2.99 -20.46 -0.75
N PHE A 333 2.97 -19.70 0.33
CA PHE A 333 4.02 -18.76 0.66
C PHE A 333 5.40 -19.43 0.75
N SER A 334 5.51 -20.54 1.48
CA SER A 334 6.76 -21.31 1.60
C SER A 334 7.27 -21.82 0.24
N LEU A 335 6.36 -22.28 -0.62
CA LEU A 335 6.69 -22.73 -1.97
C LEU A 335 7.17 -21.59 -2.88
N MET A 336 6.53 -20.43 -2.79
CA MET A 336 6.89 -19.26 -3.57
C MET A 336 8.22 -18.63 -3.13
N THR A 337 8.55 -18.66 -1.83
CA THR A 337 9.77 -18.02 -1.30
C THR A 337 10.98 -18.94 -1.23
N GLY A 338 10.82 -20.24 -1.50
CA GLY A 338 11.89 -21.23 -1.35
C GLY A 338 12.38 -21.40 0.09
N GLN A 339 11.73 -20.79 1.08
CA GLN A 339 12.08 -20.88 2.49
C GLN A 339 11.20 -21.92 3.19
N SER A 340 11.80 -22.95 3.71
CA SER A 340 11.17 -23.83 4.68
C SER A 340 10.75 -23.04 5.92
N ALA A 341 9.57 -23.34 6.45
CA ALA A 341 8.77 -22.67 7.47
C ALA A 341 9.49 -22.33 8.81
N GLU A 342 10.53 -21.51 8.80
CA GLU A 342 11.13 -20.91 10.00
C GLU A 342 10.55 -19.51 10.33
N LEU A 343 9.39 -19.17 9.78
CA LEU A 343 8.69 -17.89 10.05
C LEU A 343 8.00 -17.81 11.43
N SER A 344 8.27 -18.76 12.35
CA SER A 344 7.84 -18.63 13.75
C SER A 344 8.51 -17.47 14.51
N VAL A 345 9.54 -16.84 13.94
CA VAL A 345 10.28 -15.74 14.57
C VAL A 345 9.57 -14.39 14.36
N PHE A 346 8.82 -14.20 13.27
CA PHE A 346 8.14 -12.93 12.99
C PHE A 346 6.77 -12.78 13.64
N SER A 347 6.15 -13.87 14.08
CA SER A 347 4.84 -13.86 14.77
C SER A 347 4.90 -13.25 16.19
N ASN A 348 6.08 -12.99 16.73
CA ASN A 348 6.29 -12.43 18.07
C ASN A 348 6.74 -10.96 18.07
N MET A 349 6.73 -10.29 16.88
CA MET A 349 7.10 -8.88 16.73
C MET A 349 5.94 -7.97 16.32
N ILE A 350 4.70 -8.48 16.32
CA ILE A 350 3.48 -7.67 16.13
C ILE A 350 2.68 -7.64 17.41
#